data_ad316e510d7eb4c8c98580d0a95c14c5
#
_entry.id   ad316e510d7eb4c8c98580d0a95c14c5
#
_cell.length_a   1.000
_cell.length_b   1.000
_cell.length_c   1.000
_cell.angle_alpha   90.00
_cell.angle_beta   90.00
_cell.angle_gamma   90.00
#
_symmetry.space_group_name_H-M   'P 1'
#
loop_
_entity.id
_entity.type
_entity.pdbx_description
1 polymer ?
#
loop_
_entity_poly.entity_id
_entity_poly.type
_entity_poly.pdbx_seq_one_letter_code
_entity_poly.pdbx_strand_id
1 'polypeptide(L)'
;KSKEFGVNLATENQNVIVSIAGGSSGKNVNKIAVLKELGIEFYKAKKIKALMIKGAAMNAGCKVIKAIPLGDHITFVGEVVEISADENIKPLIYHNGRYWKFGEQIIKPPQEVLDKIAKLVQRYKKS
;
A
#
# COMPACT_ATOMS: atom_id res chain seq x y z
N LYS A 1 16.85 -4.62 10.72
CA LYS A 1 18.32 -4.55 10.69
C LYS A 1 18.85 -3.79 9.49
N SER A 2 18.19 -3.90 8.34
CA SER A 2 18.60 -3.15 7.15
C SER A 2 18.31 -1.66 7.25
N LYS A 3 17.42 -1.26 8.13
CA LYS A 3 16.93 0.11 8.27
C LYS A 3 16.28 0.65 6.99
N GLU A 4 15.82 -0.24 6.15
CA GLU A 4 15.16 0.06 4.89
C GLU A 4 14.02 -0.92 4.68
N PHE A 5 12.99 -0.48 3.97
CA PHE A 5 11.92 -1.39 3.54
C PHE A 5 11.26 -0.88 2.27
N GLY A 6 10.72 -1.82 1.50
CA GLY A 6 9.92 -1.51 0.33
C GLY A 6 8.45 -1.72 0.60
N VAL A 7 7.61 -0.85 0.05
CA VAL A 7 6.17 -0.99 0.06
C VAL A 7 5.72 -1.22 -1.36
N ASN A 8 4.94 -2.29 -1.56
CA ASN A 8 4.37 -2.62 -2.85
C ASN A 8 2.86 -2.68 -2.70
N LEU A 9 2.16 -1.79 -3.39
CA LEU A 9 0.71 -1.76 -3.37
C LEU A 9 0.18 -2.65 -4.48
N ALA A 10 -0.35 -3.80 -4.11
CA ALA A 10 -0.80 -4.82 -5.06
C ALA A 10 -1.95 -4.32 -5.93
N THR A 11 -2.00 -4.79 -7.16
CA THR A 11 -3.11 -4.55 -8.08
C THR A 11 -4.06 -5.74 -8.10
N GLU A 12 -5.20 -5.58 -8.77
CA GLU A 12 -6.29 -6.57 -8.86
C GLU A 12 -5.82 -7.97 -9.25
N ASN A 13 -4.79 -8.08 -10.06
CA ASN A 13 -4.28 -9.37 -10.55
C ASN A 13 -3.18 -9.97 -9.66
N GLN A 14 -2.90 -9.35 -8.52
CA GLN A 14 -1.80 -9.73 -7.63
C GLN A 14 -2.26 -10.31 -6.29
N ASN A 15 -3.50 -10.79 -6.20
CA ASN A 15 -4.01 -11.40 -4.96
C ASN A 15 -3.22 -12.65 -4.55
N VAL A 16 -2.68 -13.41 -5.51
CA VAL A 16 -1.82 -14.57 -5.23
C VAL A 16 -0.56 -14.14 -4.47
N ILE A 17 0.04 -13.02 -4.88
CA ILE A 17 1.24 -12.48 -4.22
C ILE A 17 0.93 -12.17 -2.75
N VAL A 18 -0.18 -11.49 -2.51
CA VAL A 18 -0.59 -11.10 -1.15
C VAL A 18 -0.87 -12.35 -0.30
N SER A 19 -1.53 -13.35 -0.89
CA SER A 19 -1.81 -14.61 -0.19
C SER A 19 -0.55 -15.34 0.25
N ILE A 20 0.45 -15.40 -0.61
CA ILE A 20 1.74 -16.03 -0.28
C ILE A 20 2.51 -15.19 0.74
N ALA A 21 2.56 -13.88 0.54
CA ALA A 21 3.30 -12.99 1.42
C ALA A 21 2.74 -13.01 2.85
N GLY A 22 1.41 -13.06 2.99
CA GLY A 22 0.75 -13.05 4.29
C GLY A 22 0.46 -14.43 4.87
N GLY A 23 0.41 -15.46 4.04
CA GLY A 23 -0.02 -16.80 4.45
C GLY A 23 1.08 -17.67 5.07
N SER A 24 2.33 -17.25 4.99
CA SER A 24 3.46 -18.03 5.50
C SER A 24 4.48 -17.13 6.16
N SER A 25 5.24 -17.70 7.11
CA SER A 25 6.31 -16.97 7.77
C SER A 25 7.58 -16.98 6.90
N GLY A 26 8.22 -15.83 6.76
CA GLY A 26 9.51 -15.72 6.08
C GLY A 26 10.62 -16.50 6.77
N LYS A 27 10.44 -16.90 8.02
CA LYS A 27 11.38 -17.77 8.74
C LYS A 27 11.33 -19.21 8.24
N ASN A 28 10.20 -19.64 7.72
CA ASN A 28 9.95 -21.03 7.31
C ASN A 28 9.93 -21.21 5.80
N VAL A 29 9.67 -20.15 5.04
CA VAL A 29 9.46 -20.24 3.58
C VAL A 29 10.23 -19.14 2.87
N ASN A 30 10.98 -19.50 1.83
CA ASN A 30 11.57 -18.52 0.93
C ASN A 30 10.48 -18.03 -0.05
N LYS A 31 9.76 -17.01 0.36
CA LYS A 31 8.61 -16.50 -0.39
C LYS A 31 9.00 -15.96 -1.76
N ILE A 32 10.17 -15.34 -1.88
CA ILE A 32 10.65 -14.81 -3.16
C ILE A 32 10.84 -15.93 -4.18
N ALA A 33 11.42 -17.05 -3.74
CA ALA A 33 11.58 -18.21 -4.61
C ALA A 33 10.24 -18.75 -5.09
N VAL A 34 9.26 -18.87 -4.19
CA VAL A 34 7.91 -19.31 -4.52
C VAL A 34 7.28 -18.37 -5.56
N LEU A 35 7.36 -17.07 -5.33
CA LEU A 35 6.79 -16.08 -6.25
C LEU A 35 7.44 -16.13 -7.63
N LYS A 36 8.75 -16.31 -7.70
CA LYS A 36 9.46 -16.45 -8.97
C LYS A 36 9.02 -17.70 -9.74
N GLU A 37 8.82 -18.80 -9.05
CA GLU A 37 8.30 -20.03 -9.66
C GLU A 37 6.90 -19.82 -10.25
N LEU A 38 6.11 -18.93 -9.68
CA LEU A 38 4.78 -18.57 -10.17
C LEU A 38 4.81 -17.50 -11.27
N GLY A 39 5.99 -17.10 -11.72
CA GLY A 39 6.14 -16.14 -12.81
C GLY A 39 6.10 -14.68 -12.39
N ILE A 40 6.18 -14.40 -11.10
CA ILE A 40 6.20 -13.02 -10.60
C ILE A 40 7.58 -12.41 -10.86
N GLU A 41 7.58 -11.23 -11.45
CA GLU A 41 8.80 -10.51 -11.76
C GLU A 41 9.10 -9.45 -10.70
N PHE A 42 10.39 -9.26 -10.45
CA PHE A 42 10.91 -8.29 -9.48
C PHE A 42 11.89 -7.35 -10.17
N TYR A 43 12.11 -6.20 -9.56
CA TYR A 43 13.18 -5.29 -9.96
C TYR A 43 13.88 -4.78 -8.70
N LYS A 44 15.13 -4.34 -8.85
CA LYS A 44 15.88 -3.76 -7.74
C LYS A 44 15.50 -2.30 -7.56
N ALA A 45 15.22 -1.90 -6.33
CA ALA A 45 15.04 -0.50 -6.01
C ALA A 45 16.35 0.26 -6.29
N LYS A 46 16.23 1.55 -6.55
CA LYS A 46 17.40 2.39 -6.90
C LYS A 46 18.10 2.97 -5.68
N LYS A 47 17.35 3.33 -4.65
CA LYS A 47 17.86 4.02 -3.47
C LYS A 47 17.89 3.17 -2.21
N ILE A 48 17.29 2.00 -2.24
CA ILE A 48 17.34 1.02 -1.16
C ILE A 48 17.73 -0.34 -1.72
N LYS A 49 18.20 -1.23 -0.86
CA LYS A 49 18.61 -2.59 -1.24
C LYS A 49 17.44 -3.56 -1.12
N ALA A 50 16.36 -3.31 -1.82
CA ALA A 50 15.18 -4.16 -1.77
C ALA A 50 14.76 -4.57 -3.17
N LEU A 51 14.18 -5.77 -3.26
CA LEU A 51 13.49 -6.21 -4.47
C LEU A 51 12.06 -5.70 -4.38
N MET A 52 11.63 -5.08 -5.48
CA MET A 52 10.29 -4.55 -5.62
C MET A 52 9.51 -5.39 -6.63
N ILE A 53 8.21 -5.43 -6.52
CA ILE A 53 7.35 -6.23 -7.38
C ILE A 53 6.94 -5.42 -8.59
N LYS A 54 7.20 -5.96 -9.79
CA LYS A 54 6.74 -5.34 -11.04
C LYS A 54 5.23 -5.41 -11.17
N GLY A 55 4.65 -4.39 -11.79
CA GLY A 55 3.22 -4.36 -12.07
C GLY A 55 2.35 -3.96 -10.90
N ALA A 56 2.92 -3.62 -9.76
CA ALA A 56 2.16 -3.08 -8.63
C ALA A 56 1.58 -1.71 -8.95
N ALA A 57 0.50 -1.34 -8.26
CA ALA A 57 -0.11 -0.03 -8.43
C ALA A 57 0.83 1.08 -7.95
N MET A 58 1.64 0.80 -6.94
CA MET A 58 2.62 1.73 -6.42
C MET A 58 3.76 0.94 -5.77
N ASN A 59 4.98 1.43 -5.92
CA ASN A 59 6.15 0.91 -5.23
C ASN A 59 6.84 2.09 -4.54
N ALA A 60 7.14 1.95 -3.26
CA ALA A 60 7.85 2.98 -2.51
C ALA A 60 9.04 2.37 -1.77
N GLY A 61 10.19 2.98 -1.92
CA GLY A 61 11.38 2.64 -1.14
C GLY A 61 11.50 3.58 0.04
N CYS A 62 11.70 3.03 1.22
CA CYS A 62 11.72 3.81 2.46
C CYS A 62 12.96 3.54 3.28
N LYS A 63 13.44 4.58 3.96
CA LYS A 63 14.48 4.46 4.99
C LYS A 63 13.84 4.67 6.36
N VAL A 64 14.17 3.81 7.30
CA VAL A 64 13.61 3.87 8.65
C VAL A 64 14.21 5.07 9.39
N ILE A 65 13.34 5.95 9.89
CA ILE A 65 13.75 7.05 10.77
C ILE A 65 13.41 6.79 12.23
N LYS A 66 12.46 5.90 12.50
CA LYS A 66 12.08 5.58 13.88
C LYS A 66 11.48 4.19 13.94
N ALA A 67 11.76 3.47 15.01
CA ALA A 67 11.15 2.19 15.34
C ALA A 67 10.53 2.28 16.73
N ILE A 68 9.25 1.96 16.85
CA ILE A 68 8.50 2.11 18.09
C ILE A 68 7.93 0.75 18.50
N PRO A 69 8.41 0.14 19.60
CA PRO A 69 7.82 -1.08 20.11
C PRO A 69 6.42 -0.82 20.66
N LEU A 70 5.45 -1.63 20.25
CA LEU A 70 4.05 -1.54 20.69
C LEU A 70 3.52 -2.96 20.96
N GLY A 71 3.61 -3.42 22.19
CA GLY A 71 3.22 -4.77 22.57
C GLY A 71 4.08 -5.82 21.87
N ASP A 72 3.45 -6.70 21.10
CA ASP A 72 4.13 -7.74 20.31
C ASP A 72 4.47 -7.27 18.88
N HIS A 73 4.31 -5.98 18.61
CA HIS A 73 4.59 -5.38 17.31
C HIS A 73 5.62 -4.27 17.42
N ILE A 74 6.28 -3.97 16.31
CA ILE A 74 7.16 -2.81 16.19
C ILE A 74 6.62 -1.98 15.02
N THR A 75 6.33 -0.70 15.29
CA THR A 75 5.92 0.26 14.26
C THR A 75 7.17 0.95 13.71
N PHE A 76 7.33 0.88 12.39
CA PHE A 76 8.41 1.58 11.72
C PHE A 76 7.89 2.83 11.04
N VAL A 77 8.56 3.94 11.28
CA VAL A 77 8.34 5.18 10.55
C VAL A 77 9.43 5.30 9.50
N GLY A 78 9.03 5.38 8.26
CA GLY A 78 9.98 5.44 7.15
C GLY A 78 9.81 6.70 6.33
N GLU A 79 10.93 7.26 5.88
CA GLU A 79 10.96 8.34 4.91
C GLU A 79 10.94 7.72 3.52
N VAL A 80 10.01 8.15 2.68
CA VAL A 80 9.95 7.71 1.28
C VAL A 80 11.08 8.39 0.52
N VAL A 81 12.00 7.60 0.00
CA VAL A 81 13.15 8.10 -0.77
C VAL A 81 13.05 7.82 -2.27
N GLU A 82 12.16 6.92 -2.66
CA GLU A 82 11.82 6.70 -4.06
C GLU A 82 10.39 6.20 -4.18
N ILE A 83 9.72 6.57 -5.25
CA ILE A 83 8.34 6.16 -5.48
C ILE A 83 8.10 5.99 -6.97
N SER A 84 7.31 4.99 -7.30
CA SER A 84 6.82 4.74 -8.65
C SER A 84 5.35 4.39 -8.54
N ALA A 85 4.51 5.06 -9.29
CA ALA A 85 3.06 4.82 -9.28
C ALA A 85 2.50 4.96 -10.68
N ASP A 86 1.45 4.21 -10.97
CA ASP A 86 0.72 4.29 -12.23
C ASP A 86 -0.76 4.49 -11.89
N GLU A 87 -1.28 5.67 -12.21
CA GLU A 87 -2.67 6.04 -11.93
C GLU A 87 -3.68 5.17 -12.66
N ASN A 88 -3.26 4.51 -13.75
CA ASN A 88 -4.12 3.64 -14.54
C ASN A 88 -4.23 2.24 -13.95
N ILE A 89 -3.42 1.91 -12.98
CA ILE A 89 -3.45 0.61 -12.29
C ILE A 89 -4.20 0.78 -10.97
N LYS A 90 -5.28 0.02 -10.81
CA LYS A 90 -6.11 0.07 -9.61
C LYS A 90 -5.54 -0.84 -8.53
N PRO A 91 -5.45 -0.35 -7.28
CA PRO A 91 -4.98 -1.20 -6.19
C PRO A 91 -6.01 -2.27 -5.82
N LEU A 92 -5.50 -3.36 -5.25
CA LEU A 92 -6.33 -4.44 -4.71
C LEU A 92 -6.96 -4.00 -3.40
N ILE A 93 -8.24 -4.30 -3.23
CA ILE A 93 -8.97 -4.00 -2.00
C ILE A 93 -9.12 -5.28 -1.17
N TYR A 94 -8.82 -5.18 0.11
CA TYR A 94 -9.04 -6.26 1.08
C TYR A 94 -10.04 -5.78 2.12
N HIS A 95 -11.18 -6.48 2.21
CA HIS A 95 -12.27 -6.10 3.11
C HIS A 95 -13.01 -7.35 3.58
N ASN A 96 -13.24 -7.48 4.87
CA ASN A 96 -13.93 -8.63 5.48
C ASN A 96 -13.32 -9.99 5.06
N GLY A 97 -11.99 -10.07 5.08
CA GLY A 97 -11.29 -11.31 4.76
C GLY A 97 -11.31 -11.72 3.30
N ARG A 98 -11.74 -10.85 2.41
CA ARG A 98 -11.87 -11.12 0.98
C ARG A 98 -11.25 -10.04 0.14
N TYR A 99 -10.90 -10.39 -1.09
CA TYR A 99 -10.37 -9.43 -2.07
C TYR A 99 -11.49 -8.88 -2.93
N TRP A 100 -11.40 -7.60 -3.27
CA TRP A 100 -12.41 -6.88 -4.02
C TRP A 100 -11.76 -6.03 -5.09
N LYS A 101 -12.53 -5.71 -6.12
CA LYS A 101 -12.15 -4.71 -7.12
C LYS A 101 -12.86 -3.40 -6.81
N PHE A 102 -12.33 -2.30 -7.32
CA PHE A 102 -13.07 -1.04 -7.30
C PHE A 102 -14.40 -1.20 -8.04
N GLY A 103 -15.45 -0.66 -7.48
CA GLY A 103 -16.72 -0.51 -8.15
C GLY A 103 -16.87 0.89 -8.74
N GLU A 104 -18.09 1.41 -8.70
CA GLU A 104 -18.40 2.72 -9.24
C GLU A 104 -17.84 3.83 -8.37
N GLN A 105 -17.42 4.92 -8.99
CA GLN A 105 -17.00 6.12 -8.28
C GLN A 105 -18.20 6.76 -7.59
N ILE A 106 -18.03 7.16 -6.34
CA ILE A 106 -19.02 7.95 -5.64
C ILE A 106 -18.94 9.37 -6.16
N ILE A 107 -20.10 9.88 -6.64
CA ILE A 107 -20.18 11.22 -7.18
C ILE A 107 -20.12 12.26 -6.07
N LYS A 108 -19.49 13.38 -6.33
CA LYS A 108 -19.50 14.52 -5.39
C LYS A 108 -20.93 14.92 -5.06
N PRO A 109 -21.18 15.44 -3.84
CA PRO A 109 -22.49 16.00 -3.56
C PRO A 109 -22.86 17.12 -4.56
N PRO A 110 -24.17 17.30 -4.87
CA PRO A 110 -24.59 18.40 -5.73
C PRO A 110 -24.17 19.75 -5.18
N GLN A 111 -24.06 20.75 -6.05
CA GLN A 111 -23.58 22.08 -5.66
C GLN A 111 -24.43 22.69 -4.55
N GLU A 112 -25.75 22.49 -4.55
CA GLU A 112 -26.62 23.04 -3.49
C GLU A 112 -26.32 22.42 -2.10
N VAL A 113 -25.90 21.15 -2.05
CA VAL A 113 -25.47 20.50 -0.80
C VAL A 113 -24.15 21.11 -0.34
N LEU A 114 -23.21 21.32 -1.27
CA LEU A 114 -21.92 21.93 -0.97
C LEU A 114 -22.09 23.36 -0.45
N ASP A 115 -23.01 24.12 -1.04
CA ASP A 115 -23.34 25.50 -0.60
C ASP A 115 -23.92 25.49 0.81
N LYS A 116 -24.81 24.55 1.10
CA LYS A 116 -25.37 24.37 2.44
C LYS A 116 -24.28 24.06 3.46
N ILE A 117 -23.38 23.15 3.10
CA ILE A 117 -22.23 22.80 3.97
C ILE A 117 -21.40 24.04 4.25
N ALA A 118 -21.09 24.84 3.23
CA ALA A 118 -20.29 26.04 3.39
C ALA A 118 -20.94 27.03 4.35
N LYS A 119 -22.25 27.22 4.26
CA LYS A 119 -23.02 28.08 5.18
C LYS A 119 -22.97 27.57 6.62
N LEU A 120 -23.13 26.24 6.80
CA LEU A 120 -23.09 25.64 8.11
C LEU A 120 -21.68 25.71 8.73
N VAL A 121 -20.66 25.48 7.93
CA VAL A 121 -19.26 25.61 8.37
C VAL A 121 -19.00 27.04 8.87
N GLN A 122 -19.47 28.04 8.13
CA GLN A 122 -19.29 29.45 8.53
C GLN A 122 -20.05 29.75 9.83
N ARG A 123 -21.29 29.22 9.98
CA ARG A 123 -22.11 29.44 11.18
C ARG A 123 -21.47 28.86 12.44
N TYR A 124 -20.86 27.68 12.33
CA TYR A 124 -20.28 26.96 13.48
C TYR A 124 -18.77 27.10 13.57
N LYS A 125 -18.23 28.09 12.91
CA LYS A 125 -16.79 28.36 12.96
C LYS A 125 -16.39 28.70 14.40
N LYS A 126 -15.33 28.06 14.90
CA LYS A 126 -14.80 28.34 16.23
C LYS A 126 -13.98 29.63 16.21
N SER A 127 -14.11 30.38 17.26
CA SER A 127 -13.35 31.64 17.46
C SER A 127 -11.95 31.36 18.01
#